data_bc96dc3c1dadfb535d7e978954b469ff
#
_entry.id   bc96dc3c1dadfb535d7e978954b469ff
#
_cell.length_a   1.000
_cell.length_b   1.000
_cell.length_c   1.000
_cell.angle_alpha   90.00
_cell.angle_beta   90.00
_cell.angle_gamma   90.00
#
_symmetry.space_group_name_H-M   'P 1'
#
loop_
_entity.id
_entity.type
_entity.pdbx_description
1 polymer ?
#
loop_
_entity_poly.entity_id
_entity_poly.type
_entity_poly.pdbx_seq_one_letter_code
_entity_poly.pdbx_strand_id
1 'polypeptide(L)'
;MLQRTLAKSVSVTGVGLHSGERVALTLHPAEENSGISFRRTDLSGEMGEVIQLNPYLINDTRLSSTIVTDKGVRIGTIEHIMSALSAYGIDNALIELNAPEIPIMDGSSLPFIYLLQDAGVVDQKAQKRFLRILKPVEIKETGKWVRFTPYDGFKVTLTIEFDHPVFNRSAPTFEIDFAGKSYIDEIARARTFGFMHEVEMMRAHNLGLGGNLNNAIVIDDMDVLNPEGLRYPDEFVRHKILDAIGDLYIVGHPIIGAFEGYKSGHAINNALLRAVLADETAYEWVEFSDDENLPSAFHELPAA
;
A
#
# COMPACT_ATOMS: atom_id res chain seq x y z
N MET A 1 -2.38 -20.24 11.57
CA MET A 1 -2.44 -18.79 11.84
C MET A 1 -3.87 -18.28 11.70
N LEU A 2 -4.34 -17.40 12.59
CA LEU A 2 -5.71 -16.88 12.59
C LEU A 2 -5.81 -15.54 11.83
N GLN A 3 -7.02 -15.23 11.36
CA GLN A 3 -7.34 -13.90 10.80
C GLN A 3 -7.24 -12.84 11.91
N ARG A 4 -7.03 -11.58 11.48
CA ARG A 4 -6.89 -10.43 12.37
C ARG A 4 -7.84 -9.31 11.98
N THR A 5 -8.32 -8.61 13.01
CA THR A 5 -9.07 -7.35 12.89
C THR A 5 -8.62 -6.37 13.98
N LEU A 6 -9.20 -5.17 14.00
CA LEU A 6 -8.94 -4.19 15.05
C LEU A 6 -9.72 -4.53 16.32
N ALA A 7 -9.18 -4.20 17.52
CA ALA A 7 -9.89 -4.38 18.78
C ALA A 7 -10.97 -3.31 19.01
N LYS A 8 -10.74 -2.09 18.51
CA LYS A 8 -11.70 -0.95 18.59
C LYS A 8 -11.60 -0.07 17.35
N SER A 9 -12.63 0.74 17.13
CA SER A 9 -12.59 1.79 16.10
C SER A 9 -11.65 2.92 16.50
N VAL A 10 -10.93 3.46 15.50
CA VAL A 10 -10.05 4.62 15.64
C VAL A 10 -10.26 5.59 14.50
N SER A 11 -10.07 6.88 14.78
CA SER A 11 -10.29 7.92 13.78
C SER A 11 -9.13 8.90 13.72
N VAL A 12 -8.93 9.49 12.54
CA VAL A 12 -7.97 10.57 12.30
C VAL A 12 -8.53 11.55 11.29
N THR A 13 -8.05 12.78 11.35
CA THR A 13 -8.35 13.80 10.35
C THR A 13 -7.05 14.26 9.70
N GLY A 14 -7.07 14.40 8.39
CA GLY A 14 -5.95 14.91 7.60
C GLY A 14 -6.45 15.62 6.34
N VAL A 15 -5.59 15.72 5.34
CA VAL A 15 -5.92 16.31 4.02
C VAL A 15 -5.60 15.32 2.91
N GLY A 16 -6.39 15.32 1.86
CA GLY A 16 -6.09 14.59 0.63
C GLY A 16 -4.93 15.22 -0.11
N LEU A 17 -3.97 14.42 -0.59
CA LEU A 17 -2.79 14.93 -1.30
C LEU A 17 -3.18 15.68 -2.58
N HIS A 18 -4.10 15.11 -3.36
CA HIS A 18 -4.49 15.66 -4.65
C HIS A 18 -5.66 16.62 -4.54
N SER A 19 -6.69 16.30 -3.76
CA SER A 19 -7.88 17.11 -3.59
C SER A 19 -7.65 18.36 -2.73
N GLY A 20 -6.74 18.30 -1.75
CA GLY A 20 -6.58 19.32 -0.72
C GLY A 20 -7.75 19.38 0.27
N GLU A 21 -8.73 18.49 0.15
CA GLU A 21 -9.90 18.43 1.02
C GLU A 21 -9.55 17.88 2.40
N ARG A 22 -10.28 18.36 3.41
CA ARG A 22 -10.20 17.79 4.75
C ARG A 22 -10.89 16.43 4.77
N VAL A 23 -10.18 15.41 5.22
CA VAL A 23 -10.64 14.03 5.29
C VAL A 23 -10.73 13.58 6.75
N ALA A 24 -11.90 13.13 7.16
CA ALA A 24 -12.09 12.34 8.37
C ALA A 24 -12.09 10.86 7.97
N LEU A 25 -11.16 10.11 8.52
CA LEU A 25 -10.97 8.67 8.29
C LEU A 25 -11.25 7.92 9.58
N THR A 26 -12.02 6.83 9.51
CA THR A 26 -12.26 5.92 10.63
C THR A 26 -11.98 4.49 10.19
N LEU A 27 -11.19 3.78 10.97
CA LEU A 27 -10.98 2.33 10.83
C LEU A 27 -11.85 1.61 11.85
N HIS A 28 -12.61 0.63 11.40
CA HIS A 28 -13.49 -0.19 12.24
C HIS A 28 -13.07 -1.65 12.21
N PRO A 29 -13.22 -2.38 13.34
CA PRO A 29 -13.22 -3.83 13.31
C PRO A 29 -14.25 -4.35 12.30
N ALA A 30 -13.98 -5.52 11.73
CA ALA A 30 -14.92 -6.20 10.85
C ALA A 30 -14.98 -7.69 11.14
N GLU A 31 -16.09 -8.33 10.74
CA GLU A 31 -16.35 -9.74 10.99
C GLU A 31 -15.34 -10.65 10.27
N GLU A 32 -15.21 -11.87 10.72
CA GLU A 32 -14.43 -12.92 10.09
C GLU A 32 -14.81 -13.10 8.61
N ASN A 33 -13.83 -13.25 7.74
CA ASN A 33 -14.00 -13.45 6.29
C ASN A 33 -14.68 -12.27 5.55
N SER A 34 -14.79 -11.09 6.19
CA SER A 34 -15.35 -9.91 5.52
C SER A 34 -14.34 -9.19 4.62
N GLY A 35 -13.03 -9.44 4.81
CA GLY A 35 -11.98 -8.77 4.04
C GLY A 35 -11.86 -7.28 4.37
N ILE A 36 -11.12 -6.56 3.53
CA ILE A 36 -10.98 -5.11 3.63
C ILE A 36 -12.07 -4.46 2.77
N SER A 37 -12.80 -3.52 3.37
CA SER A 37 -13.86 -2.79 2.69
C SER A 37 -13.77 -1.29 2.97
N PHE A 38 -14.37 -0.49 2.07
CA PHE A 38 -14.39 0.96 2.13
C PHE A 38 -15.81 1.50 2.09
N ARG A 39 -16.04 2.65 2.72
CA ARG A 39 -17.31 3.38 2.61
C ARG A 39 -17.08 4.89 2.59
N ARG A 40 -17.76 5.57 1.65
CA ARG A 40 -17.83 7.03 1.55
C ARG A 40 -19.03 7.53 2.37
N THR A 41 -18.76 8.11 3.54
CA THR A 41 -19.81 8.57 4.48
C THR A 41 -20.46 9.90 4.08
N ASP A 42 -19.86 10.64 3.16
CA ASP A 42 -20.41 11.86 2.55
C ASP A 42 -21.39 11.56 1.42
N LEU A 43 -21.46 10.33 0.95
CA LEU A 43 -22.38 9.87 -0.08
C LEU A 43 -23.58 9.15 0.54
N SER A 44 -24.68 9.08 -0.18
CA SER A 44 -25.93 8.45 0.26
C SER A 44 -26.50 7.50 -0.79
N GLY A 45 -27.50 6.71 -0.39
CA GLY A 45 -28.09 5.69 -1.27
C GLY A 45 -27.06 4.69 -1.73
N GLU A 46 -27.17 4.23 -2.97
CA GLU A 46 -26.27 3.23 -3.55
C GLU A 46 -24.79 3.65 -3.63
N MET A 47 -24.51 4.95 -3.68
CA MET A 47 -23.14 5.47 -3.70
C MET A 47 -22.48 5.44 -2.32
N GLY A 48 -23.27 5.41 -1.24
CA GLY A 48 -22.80 5.30 0.14
C GLY A 48 -22.74 3.87 0.67
N GLU A 49 -22.91 2.87 -0.19
CA GLU A 49 -22.78 1.46 0.18
C GLU A 49 -21.33 1.07 0.46
N VAL A 50 -21.18 -0.03 1.20
CA VAL A 50 -19.86 -0.62 1.46
C VAL A 50 -19.29 -1.21 0.17
N ILE A 51 -18.05 -0.86 -0.13
CA ILE A 51 -17.29 -1.32 -1.29
C ILE A 51 -16.31 -2.39 -0.83
N GLN A 52 -16.54 -3.63 -1.24
CA GLN A 52 -15.60 -4.72 -0.97
C GLN A 52 -14.38 -4.59 -1.86
N LEU A 53 -13.19 -4.42 -1.25
CA LEU A 53 -11.95 -4.24 -2.00
C LEU A 53 -11.59 -5.50 -2.81
N ASN A 54 -11.18 -5.28 -4.03
CA ASN A 54 -10.56 -6.30 -4.88
C ASN A 54 -9.73 -5.61 -5.99
N PRO A 55 -8.76 -6.31 -6.62
CA PRO A 55 -7.87 -5.71 -7.62
C PRO A 55 -8.56 -5.15 -8.86
N TYR A 56 -9.75 -5.63 -9.20
CA TYR A 56 -10.48 -5.18 -10.39
C TYR A 56 -11.20 -3.84 -10.20
N LEU A 57 -11.28 -3.34 -8.97
CA LEU A 57 -11.79 -2.00 -8.66
C LEU A 57 -10.74 -0.89 -8.79
N ILE A 58 -9.45 -1.24 -8.93
CA ILE A 58 -8.38 -0.26 -9.14
C ILE A 58 -8.37 0.13 -10.61
N ASN A 59 -9.15 1.15 -10.96
CA ASN A 59 -9.39 1.57 -12.33
C ASN A 59 -8.81 2.97 -12.66
N ASP A 60 -8.14 3.61 -11.70
CA ASP A 60 -7.30 4.79 -11.94
C ASP A 60 -5.99 4.65 -11.15
N THR A 61 -4.87 4.66 -11.88
CA THR A 61 -3.52 4.41 -11.34
C THR A 61 -2.52 5.48 -11.78
N ARG A 62 -3.01 6.64 -12.27
CA ARG A 62 -2.15 7.69 -12.82
C ARG A 62 -1.26 8.36 -11.78
N LEU A 63 -1.77 8.57 -10.57
CA LEU A 63 -1.06 9.26 -9.48
C LEU A 63 -1.04 8.46 -8.19
N SER A 64 -1.97 7.53 -8.02
CA SER A 64 -2.15 6.68 -6.84
C SER A 64 -2.99 5.46 -7.21
N SER A 65 -3.04 4.46 -6.35
CA SER A 65 -4.03 3.40 -6.47
C SER A 65 -5.39 3.92 -6.04
N THR A 66 -6.32 4.01 -7.00
CA THR A 66 -7.66 4.56 -6.80
C THR A 66 -8.75 3.54 -7.12
N ILE A 67 -9.60 3.27 -6.15
CA ILE A 67 -10.86 2.54 -6.34
C ILE A 67 -11.78 3.40 -7.20
N VAL A 68 -12.32 2.82 -8.26
CA VAL A 68 -13.38 3.42 -9.07
C VAL A 68 -14.44 2.37 -9.34
N THR A 69 -15.61 2.52 -8.75
CA THR A 69 -16.74 1.61 -8.93
C THR A 69 -17.51 1.91 -10.21
N ASP A 70 -18.36 0.98 -10.64
CA ASP A 70 -19.25 1.17 -11.79
C ASP A 70 -20.25 2.33 -11.60
N LYS A 71 -20.55 2.67 -10.36
CA LYS A 71 -21.39 3.81 -9.98
C LYS A 71 -20.61 5.14 -9.95
N GLY A 72 -19.31 5.12 -10.25
CA GLY A 72 -18.44 6.31 -10.27
C GLY A 72 -17.93 6.75 -8.90
N VAL A 73 -18.11 5.94 -7.84
CA VAL A 73 -17.54 6.26 -6.52
C VAL A 73 -16.02 6.11 -6.59
N ARG A 74 -15.31 7.11 -6.09
CA ARG A 74 -13.84 7.16 -6.09
C ARG A 74 -13.30 7.19 -4.68
N ILE A 75 -12.21 6.43 -4.45
CA ILE A 75 -11.39 6.48 -3.23
C ILE A 75 -9.94 6.35 -3.67
N GLY A 76 -9.20 7.45 -3.63
CA GLY A 76 -7.80 7.52 -4.07
C GLY A 76 -6.79 7.34 -2.95
N THR A 77 -5.54 7.11 -3.34
CA THR A 77 -4.36 7.07 -2.45
C THR A 77 -4.50 6.01 -1.34
N ILE A 78 -4.97 4.81 -1.73
CA ILE A 78 -5.18 3.72 -0.76
C ILE A 78 -3.89 2.94 -0.44
N GLU A 79 -2.83 3.09 -1.22
CA GLU A 79 -1.58 2.32 -1.13
C GLU A 79 -0.90 2.41 0.23
N HIS A 80 -0.86 3.59 0.86
CA HIS A 80 -0.16 3.78 2.13
C HIS A 80 -0.88 3.10 3.31
N ILE A 81 -2.21 3.21 3.39
CA ILE A 81 -2.99 2.53 4.42
C ILE A 81 -3.01 1.02 4.18
N MET A 82 -3.11 0.57 2.92
CA MET A 82 -3.05 -0.86 2.58
C MET A 82 -1.69 -1.48 2.94
N SER A 83 -0.61 -0.72 2.77
CA SER A 83 0.74 -1.12 3.18
C SER A 83 0.84 -1.31 4.70
N ALA A 84 0.24 -0.40 5.49
CA ALA A 84 0.17 -0.53 6.95
C ALA A 84 -0.68 -1.73 7.40
N LEU A 85 -1.84 -1.96 6.77
CA LEU A 85 -2.70 -3.11 7.05
C LEU A 85 -1.97 -4.44 6.75
N SER A 86 -1.23 -4.49 5.64
CA SER A 86 -0.37 -5.63 5.29
C SER A 86 0.66 -5.92 6.37
N ALA A 87 1.35 -4.89 6.88
CA ALA A 87 2.38 -5.04 7.90
C ALA A 87 1.85 -5.64 9.22
N TYR A 88 0.60 -5.35 9.57
CA TYR A 88 -0.07 -5.91 10.74
C TYR A 88 -0.85 -7.19 10.45
N GLY A 89 -0.89 -7.61 9.18
CA GLY A 89 -1.66 -8.78 8.75
C GLY A 89 -3.15 -8.66 9.05
N ILE A 90 -3.73 -7.46 8.86
CA ILE A 90 -5.17 -7.23 9.07
C ILE A 90 -5.95 -7.82 7.91
N ASP A 91 -6.74 -8.84 8.18
CA ASP A 91 -7.58 -9.51 7.17
C ASP A 91 -8.92 -8.81 6.99
N ASN A 92 -9.49 -8.30 8.09
CA ASN A 92 -10.86 -7.80 8.11
C ASN A 92 -10.91 -6.40 8.73
N ALA A 93 -11.33 -5.40 7.95
CA ALA A 93 -11.54 -4.03 8.42
C ALA A 93 -12.49 -3.28 7.50
N LEU A 94 -13.31 -2.39 8.09
CA LEU A 94 -14.06 -1.38 7.34
C LEU A 94 -13.38 -0.02 7.48
N ILE A 95 -13.10 0.61 6.36
CA ILE A 95 -12.45 1.92 6.26
C ILE A 95 -13.50 2.93 5.80
N GLU A 96 -13.86 3.86 6.66
CA GLU A 96 -14.81 4.93 6.36
C GLU A 96 -14.10 6.26 6.17
N LEU A 97 -14.50 7.01 5.16
CA LEU A 97 -14.00 8.36 4.92
C LEU A 97 -15.09 9.25 4.31
N ASN A 98 -15.00 10.56 4.59
CA ASN A 98 -15.96 11.56 4.12
C ASN A 98 -15.46 12.38 2.93
N ALA A 99 -14.52 11.85 2.15
CA ALA A 99 -13.90 12.53 1.00
C ALA A 99 -13.42 11.50 -0.02
N PRO A 100 -13.10 11.89 -1.29
CA PRO A 100 -12.74 10.94 -2.34
C PRO A 100 -11.29 10.39 -2.26
N GLU A 101 -10.58 10.65 -1.17
CA GLU A 101 -9.15 10.31 -1.04
C GLU A 101 -8.79 10.01 0.41
N ILE A 102 -7.94 9.00 0.64
CA ILE A 102 -7.33 8.74 1.96
C ILE A 102 -6.43 9.92 2.33
N PRO A 103 -6.43 10.39 3.59
CA PRO A 103 -5.57 11.51 3.98
C PRO A 103 -4.10 11.13 3.84
N ILE A 104 -3.29 12.04 3.29
CA ILE A 104 -1.87 11.78 3.03
C ILE A 104 -1.02 11.68 4.30
N MET A 105 -1.50 12.24 5.40
CA MET A 105 -0.81 12.32 6.69
C MET A 105 0.56 13.01 6.55
N ASP A 106 1.65 12.31 6.87
CA ASP A 106 3.02 12.80 6.71
C ASP A 106 3.69 12.33 5.41
N GLY A 107 2.92 11.72 4.51
CA GLY A 107 3.40 11.16 3.24
C GLY A 107 3.94 9.74 3.32
N SER A 108 3.95 9.12 4.50
CA SER A 108 4.38 7.74 4.73
C SER A 108 3.23 6.87 5.26
N SER A 109 3.47 5.59 5.52
CA SER A 109 2.50 4.72 6.18
C SER A 109 2.58 4.75 7.71
N LEU A 110 3.59 5.39 8.30
CA LEU A 110 3.80 5.39 9.75
C LEU A 110 2.61 5.92 10.57
N PRO A 111 1.92 6.99 10.18
CA PRO A 111 0.74 7.45 10.91
C PRO A 111 -0.39 6.40 10.96
N PHE A 112 -0.55 5.59 9.90
CA PHE A 112 -1.51 4.49 9.91
C PHE A 112 -1.06 3.33 10.81
N ILE A 113 0.26 3.07 10.91
CA ILE A 113 0.83 2.16 11.91
C ILE A 113 0.44 2.61 13.32
N TYR A 114 0.58 3.89 13.65
CA TYR A 114 0.16 4.42 14.95
C TYR A 114 -1.35 4.30 15.22
N LEU A 115 -2.18 4.45 14.19
CA LEU A 115 -3.62 4.20 14.31
C LEU A 115 -3.91 2.74 14.61
N LEU A 116 -3.21 1.79 13.98
CA LEU A 116 -3.37 0.36 14.24
C LEU A 116 -2.88 0.00 15.65
N GLN A 117 -1.81 0.62 16.14
CA GLN A 117 -1.33 0.47 17.51
C GLN A 117 -2.35 1.01 18.53
N ASP A 118 -2.95 2.18 18.28
CA ASP A 118 -3.99 2.71 19.15
C ASP A 118 -5.27 1.87 19.11
N ALA A 119 -5.66 1.38 17.93
CA ALA A 119 -6.80 0.48 17.79
C ALA A 119 -6.62 -0.83 18.57
N GLY A 120 -5.39 -1.29 18.68
CA GLY A 120 -5.08 -2.67 19.03
C GLY A 120 -5.50 -3.63 17.92
N VAL A 121 -4.85 -4.78 17.84
CA VAL A 121 -5.15 -5.84 16.89
C VAL A 121 -5.54 -7.08 17.65
N VAL A 122 -6.54 -7.83 17.17
CA VAL A 122 -7.03 -9.06 17.81
C VAL A 122 -7.12 -10.18 16.79
N ASP A 123 -6.76 -11.37 17.22
CA ASP A 123 -6.97 -12.59 16.46
C ASP A 123 -8.44 -12.98 16.49
N GLN A 124 -8.95 -13.45 15.35
CA GLN A 124 -10.28 -13.98 15.16
C GLN A 124 -10.24 -15.53 15.18
N LYS A 125 -11.39 -16.20 14.95
CA LYS A 125 -11.43 -17.67 14.99
C LYS A 125 -11.16 -18.32 13.64
N ALA A 126 -11.43 -17.59 12.55
CA ALA A 126 -11.23 -18.10 11.20
C ALA A 126 -9.73 -18.21 10.84
N GLN A 127 -9.39 -19.21 10.05
CA GLN A 127 -8.02 -19.39 9.54
C GLN A 127 -7.68 -18.29 8.53
N LYS A 128 -6.44 -17.79 8.62
CA LYS A 128 -5.89 -16.82 7.66
C LYS A 128 -5.55 -17.54 6.36
N ARG A 129 -5.97 -16.93 5.24
CA ARG A 129 -5.65 -17.42 3.89
C ARG A 129 -4.47 -16.65 3.32
N PHE A 130 -3.61 -17.37 2.62
CA PHE A 130 -2.45 -16.82 1.92
C PHE A 130 -2.55 -17.14 0.44
N LEU A 131 -2.14 -16.19 -0.41
CA LEU A 131 -1.95 -16.41 -1.84
C LEU A 131 -0.51 -16.89 -2.07
N ARG A 132 -0.30 -18.17 -2.34
CA ARG A 132 1.03 -18.73 -2.64
C ARG A 132 1.29 -18.73 -4.14
N ILE A 133 2.41 -18.15 -4.54
CA ILE A 133 2.87 -18.12 -5.94
C ILE A 133 3.52 -19.46 -6.29
N LEU A 134 3.05 -20.11 -7.34
CA LEU A 134 3.51 -21.44 -7.77
C LEU A 134 4.48 -21.42 -8.94
N LYS A 135 4.42 -20.39 -9.78
CA LYS A 135 5.31 -20.22 -10.94
C LYS A 135 5.58 -18.75 -11.22
N PRO A 136 6.65 -18.43 -11.98
CA PRO A 136 6.90 -17.04 -12.37
C PRO A 136 5.74 -16.46 -13.19
N VAL A 137 5.31 -15.25 -12.83
CA VAL A 137 4.38 -14.40 -13.60
C VAL A 137 5.03 -13.05 -13.77
N GLU A 138 5.10 -12.56 -15.00
CA GLU A 138 5.81 -11.30 -15.31
C GLU A 138 4.95 -10.42 -16.22
N ILE A 139 4.98 -9.12 -15.94
CA ILE A 139 4.47 -8.07 -16.83
C ILE A 139 5.63 -7.20 -17.27
N LYS A 140 5.80 -7.04 -18.57
CA LYS A 140 6.80 -6.17 -19.19
C LYS A 140 6.14 -5.10 -20.05
N GLU A 141 6.62 -3.87 -19.85
CA GLU A 141 6.34 -2.74 -20.71
C GLU A 141 7.65 -2.09 -21.16
N THR A 142 7.61 -1.14 -22.08
CA THR A 142 8.82 -0.45 -22.52
C THR A 142 9.51 0.25 -21.34
N GLY A 143 10.72 -0.20 -20.99
CA GLY A 143 11.56 0.42 -19.96
C GLY A 143 11.16 0.11 -18.52
N LYS A 144 10.19 -0.78 -18.27
CA LYS A 144 9.79 -1.22 -16.91
C LYS A 144 9.24 -2.64 -16.91
N TRP A 145 9.35 -3.30 -15.77
CA TRP A 145 8.81 -4.63 -15.58
C TRP A 145 8.57 -4.94 -14.11
N VAL A 146 7.68 -5.89 -13.86
CA VAL A 146 7.43 -6.47 -12.52
C VAL A 146 7.25 -7.98 -12.66
N ARG A 147 7.62 -8.73 -11.62
CA ARG A 147 7.56 -10.18 -11.62
C ARG A 147 7.25 -10.73 -10.23
N PHE A 148 6.42 -11.77 -10.18
CA PHE A 148 6.38 -12.71 -9.07
C PHE A 148 7.16 -13.97 -9.39
N THR A 149 7.84 -14.53 -8.39
CA THR A 149 8.44 -15.86 -8.41
C THR A 149 8.09 -16.63 -7.14
N PRO A 150 8.04 -17.98 -7.19
CA PRO A 150 7.89 -18.79 -5.98
C PRO A 150 9.00 -18.47 -4.97
N TYR A 151 8.60 -18.31 -3.72
CA TYR A 151 9.50 -18.06 -2.60
C TYR A 151 8.82 -18.47 -1.31
N ASP A 152 9.55 -19.10 -0.38
CA ASP A 152 9.00 -19.51 0.91
C ASP A 152 9.12 -18.38 1.94
N GLY A 153 8.26 -17.38 1.80
CA GLY A 153 8.23 -16.15 2.58
C GLY A 153 7.59 -15.03 1.78
N PHE A 154 7.86 -13.79 2.17
CA PHE A 154 7.48 -12.61 1.41
C PHE A 154 8.69 -11.69 1.22
N LYS A 155 9.13 -11.54 -0.03
CA LYS A 155 10.26 -10.71 -0.39
C LYS A 155 9.86 -9.68 -1.43
N VAL A 156 10.35 -8.45 -1.27
CA VAL A 156 10.12 -7.36 -2.23
C VAL A 156 11.45 -6.73 -2.59
N THR A 157 11.78 -6.73 -3.89
CA THR A 157 12.97 -6.08 -4.44
C THR A 157 12.56 -5.07 -5.48
N LEU A 158 12.93 -3.81 -5.31
CA LEU A 158 12.66 -2.76 -6.30
C LEU A 158 13.92 -2.03 -6.70
N THR A 159 13.99 -1.71 -8.00
CA THR A 159 14.97 -0.80 -8.59
C THR A 159 14.24 0.39 -9.20
N ILE A 160 14.65 1.59 -8.81
CA ILE A 160 14.19 2.86 -9.39
C ILE A 160 15.30 3.47 -10.23
N GLU A 161 14.90 4.25 -11.24
CA GLU A 161 15.82 5.00 -12.07
C GLU A 161 15.18 6.33 -12.46
N PHE A 162 15.86 7.41 -12.11
CA PHE A 162 15.51 8.77 -12.46
C PHE A 162 16.78 9.49 -12.91
N ASP A 163 16.71 10.20 -14.04
CA ASP A 163 17.81 11.01 -14.53
C ASP A 163 17.85 12.35 -13.76
N HIS A 164 18.39 12.29 -12.53
CA HIS A 164 18.45 13.46 -11.65
C HIS A 164 19.61 13.34 -10.64
N PRO A 165 20.34 14.43 -10.32
CA PRO A 165 21.52 14.40 -9.41
C PRO A 165 21.24 13.82 -8.03
N VAL A 166 20.05 14.01 -7.45
CA VAL A 166 19.67 13.49 -6.13
C VAL A 166 19.67 11.97 -6.14
N PHE A 167 19.16 11.33 -7.21
CA PHE A 167 19.09 9.87 -7.30
C PHE A 167 20.46 9.23 -7.51
N ASN A 168 21.42 9.94 -8.12
CA ASN A 168 22.79 9.47 -8.26
C ASN A 168 23.54 9.35 -6.91
N ARG A 169 23.00 9.97 -5.84
CA ARG A 169 23.53 9.94 -4.46
C ARG A 169 22.80 8.94 -3.57
N SER A 170 21.77 8.28 -4.07
CA SER A 170 20.93 7.32 -3.35
C SER A 170 21.09 5.94 -3.96
N ALA A 171 20.93 4.88 -3.14
CA ALA A 171 20.89 3.53 -3.67
C ALA A 171 19.65 3.36 -4.57
N PRO A 172 19.82 2.90 -5.82
CA PRO A 172 18.68 2.75 -6.72
C PRO A 172 17.85 1.51 -6.42
N THR A 173 18.40 0.54 -5.69
CA THR A 173 17.78 -0.76 -5.41
C THR A 173 17.72 -0.99 -3.90
N PHE A 174 16.57 -1.46 -3.44
CA PHE A 174 16.40 -1.97 -2.09
C PHE A 174 15.62 -3.28 -2.10
N GLU A 175 16.01 -4.18 -1.21
CA GLU A 175 15.33 -5.45 -0.99
C GLU A 175 14.93 -5.56 0.48
N ILE A 176 13.70 -5.96 0.72
CA ILE A 176 13.24 -6.39 2.04
C ILE A 176 12.77 -7.84 1.95
N ASP A 177 13.43 -8.69 2.73
CA ASP A 177 12.96 -10.04 3.03
C ASP A 177 12.35 -9.98 4.42
N PHE A 178 11.06 -10.20 4.50
CA PHE A 178 10.32 -10.09 5.76
C PHE A 178 10.70 -11.15 6.78
N ALA A 179 11.39 -12.21 6.37
CA ALA A 179 11.99 -13.16 7.32
C ALA A 179 13.18 -12.52 8.06
N GLY A 180 12.90 -11.77 9.12
CA GLY A 180 13.91 -11.17 10.00
C GLY A 180 14.12 -9.67 9.85
N LYS A 181 13.22 -8.96 9.13
CA LYS A 181 13.23 -7.49 9.06
C LYS A 181 11.87 -6.91 9.39
N SER A 182 11.87 -5.86 10.20
CA SER A 182 10.65 -5.14 10.54
C SER A 182 10.28 -4.13 9.43
N TYR A 183 9.07 -4.27 8.89
CA TYR A 183 8.49 -3.26 8.00
C TYR A 183 8.48 -1.87 8.65
N ILE A 184 8.19 -1.80 9.95
CA ILE A 184 8.09 -0.54 10.70
C ILE A 184 9.44 0.20 10.70
N ASP A 185 10.54 -0.52 10.91
CA ASP A 185 11.87 0.07 11.00
C ASP A 185 12.43 0.45 9.63
N GLU A 186 12.20 -0.39 8.62
CA GLU A 186 12.87 -0.30 7.32
C GLU A 186 12.05 0.46 6.26
N ILE A 187 10.71 0.46 6.34
CA ILE A 187 9.85 0.91 5.24
C ILE A 187 8.84 1.98 5.68
N ALA A 188 8.15 1.77 6.82
CA ALA A 188 6.94 2.54 7.17
C ALA A 188 7.12 4.06 7.19
N ARG A 189 8.33 4.57 7.43
CA ARG A 189 8.65 5.99 7.54
C ARG A 189 9.00 6.66 6.21
N ALA A 190 9.17 5.89 5.13
CA ALA A 190 9.56 6.42 3.82
C ALA A 190 8.42 7.26 3.22
N ARG A 191 8.71 8.52 2.90
CA ARG A 191 7.72 9.49 2.40
C ARG A 191 7.60 9.44 0.88
N THR A 192 6.39 9.75 0.41
CA THR A 192 6.15 10.05 -1.01
C THR A 192 6.99 11.23 -1.47
N PHE A 193 7.28 11.30 -2.76
CA PHE A 193 8.12 12.34 -3.34
C PHE A 193 7.58 12.77 -4.70
N GLY A 194 7.97 13.98 -5.10
CA GLY A 194 7.66 14.51 -6.42
C GLY A 194 8.63 15.61 -6.83
N PHE A 195 8.77 15.81 -8.15
CA PHE A 195 9.57 16.89 -8.71
C PHE A 195 8.79 18.20 -8.70
N MET A 196 9.46 19.31 -8.40
CA MET A 196 8.82 20.62 -8.32
C MET A 196 8.06 20.99 -9.62
N HIS A 197 8.65 20.72 -10.78
CA HIS A 197 7.99 20.99 -12.06
C HIS A 197 6.72 20.15 -12.27
N GLU A 198 6.68 18.88 -11.77
CA GLU A 198 5.49 18.04 -11.81
C GLU A 198 4.42 18.54 -10.84
N VAL A 199 4.84 19.02 -9.64
CA VAL A 199 3.94 19.64 -8.65
C VAL A 199 3.28 20.87 -9.24
N GLU A 200 4.02 21.72 -9.95
CA GLU A 200 3.48 22.90 -10.62
C GLU A 200 2.47 22.53 -11.72
N MET A 201 2.79 21.53 -12.55
CA MET A 201 1.86 21.01 -13.55
C MET A 201 0.59 20.40 -12.91
N MET A 202 0.73 19.62 -11.85
CA MET A 202 -0.41 19.06 -11.13
C MET A 202 -1.32 20.15 -10.57
N ARG A 203 -0.76 21.18 -9.96
CA ARG A 203 -1.52 22.33 -9.42
C ARG A 203 -2.26 23.10 -10.52
N ALA A 204 -1.67 23.28 -11.69
CA ALA A 204 -2.34 23.88 -12.84
C ALA A 204 -3.56 23.07 -13.31
N HIS A 205 -3.64 21.79 -12.97
CA HIS A 205 -4.76 20.88 -13.25
C HIS A 205 -5.62 20.57 -12.02
N ASN A 206 -5.53 21.39 -10.97
CA ASN A 206 -6.23 21.19 -9.68
C ASN A 206 -5.93 19.85 -9.00
N LEU A 207 -4.67 19.37 -9.09
CA LEU A 207 -4.14 18.20 -8.40
C LEU A 207 -2.97 18.62 -7.50
N GLY A 208 -2.61 17.77 -6.53
CA GLY A 208 -1.53 18.07 -5.60
C GLY A 208 -1.82 19.27 -4.67
N LEU A 209 -3.09 19.61 -4.48
CA LEU A 209 -3.52 20.81 -3.74
C LEU A 209 -3.21 20.73 -2.24
N GLY A 210 -3.18 19.53 -1.66
CA GLY A 210 -2.82 19.27 -0.27
C GLY A 210 -1.33 19.03 -0.04
N GLY A 211 -0.54 18.90 -1.12
CA GLY A 211 0.89 18.62 -1.04
C GLY A 211 1.73 19.78 -0.52
N ASN A 212 2.62 19.50 0.42
CA ASN A 212 3.57 20.46 0.99
C ASN A 212 4.78 19.72 1.58
N LEU A 213 5.80 20.46 2.03
CA LEU A 213 7.05 19.89 2.57
C LEU A 213 6.87 19.03 3.85
N ASN A 214 5.72 19.12 4.54
CA ASN A 214 5.46 18.26 5.71
C ASN A 214 4.90 16.89 5.33
N ASN A 215 4.43 16.70 4.10
CA ASN A 215 3.79 15.45 3.66
C ASN A 215 4.30 14.88 2.34
N ALA A 216 5.34 15.47 1.76
CA ALA A 216 6.03 14.96 0.59
C ALA A 216 7.49 15.43 0.56
N ILE A 217 8.37 14.61 0.01
CA ILE A 217 9.71 15.06 -0.39
C ILE A 217 9.55 15.78 -1.71
N VAL A 218 9.95 17.04 -1.75
CA VAL A 218 9.94 17.84 -2.98
C VAL A 218 11.37 18.01 -3.50
N ILE A 219 11.57 17.73 -4.77
CA ILE A 219 12.88 17.73 -5.43
C ILE A 219 12.85 18.85 -6.50
N ASP A 220 13.81 19.79 -6.42
CA ASP A 220 14.04 20.76 -7.48
C ASP A 220 15.01 20.21 -8.54
N ASP A 221 15.58 21.05 -9.39
CA ASP A 221 16.49 20.60 -10.44
C ASP A 221 17.82 20.01 -9.92
N MET A 222 18.16 20.19 -8.65
CA MET A 222 19.47 19.84 -8.09
C MET A 222 19.40 19.05 -6.81
N ASP A 223 18.39 19.30 -5.92
CA ASP A 223 18.40 18.79 -4.57
C ASP A 223 16.99 18.61 -3.97
N VAL A 224 16.94 18.04 -2.76
CA VAL A 224 15.74 17.96 -1.92
C VAL A 224 15.48 19.30 -1.25
N LEU A 225 14.25 19.81 -1.36
CA LEU A 225 13.84 21.09 -0.77
C LEU A 225 13.45 21.02 0.69
N ASN A 226 13.17 19.83 1.21
CA ASN A 226 12.77 19.62 2.60
C ASN A 226 13.93 20.00 3.55
N PRO A 227 13.76 20.96 4.47
CA PRO A 227 14.85 21.41 5.35
C PRO A 227 15.42 20.32 6.25
N GLU A 228 14.59 19.35 6.65
CA GLU A 228 14.99 18.20 7.47
C GLU A 228 15.75 17.11 6.69
N GLY A 229 15.79 17.22 5.35
CA GLY A 229 16.38 16.22 4.48
C GLY A 229 15.59 14.91 4.41
N LEU A 230 16.28 13.83 4.12
CA LEU A 230 15.73 12.49 4.00
C LEU A 230 15.72 11.75 5.36
N ARG A 231 14.70 10.90 5.57
CA ARG A 231 14.60 10.01 6.74
C ARG A 231 15.48 8.76 6.62
N TYR A 232 15.77 8.35 5.37
CA TYR A 232 16.70 7.27 5.02
C TYR A 232 17.59 7.73 3.86
N PRO A 233 18.85 7.30 3.78
CA PRO A 233 19.71 7.63 2.63
C PRO A 233 19.13 7.19 1.28
N ASP A 234 18.29 6.15 1.30
CA ASP A 234 17.62 5.51 0.17
C ASP A 234 16.08 5.61 0.29
N GLU A 235 15.57 6.72 0.85
CA GLU A 235 14.14 6.91 1.14
C GLU A 235 13.25 6.75 -0.11
N PHE A 236 13.72 7.17 -1.27
CA PHE A 236 12.94 7.10 -2.50
C PHE A 236 12.57 5.66 -2.90
N VAL A 237 13.55 4.75 -2.92
CA VAL A 237 13.28 3.35 -3.27
C VAL A 237 12.51 2.63 -2.17
N ARG A 238 12.73 2.98 -0.90
CA ARG A 238 11.94 2.45 0.22
C ARG A 238 10.47 2.87 0.13
N HIS A 239 10.20 4.10 -0.27
CA HIS A 239 8.82 4.53 -0.50
C HIS A 239 8.17 3.76 -1.65
N LYS A 240 8.89 3.52 -2.74
CA LYS A 240 8.37 2.68 -3.84
C LYS A 240 8.08 1.23 -3.40
N ILE A 241 8.82 0.70 -2.45
CA ILE A 241 8.51 -0.59 -1.80
C ILE A 241 7.26 -0.49 -0.94
N LEU A 242 7.09 0.59 -0.18
CA LEU A 242 5.86 0.85 0.59
C LEU A 242 4.63 0.83 -0.32
N ASP A 243 4.68 1.58 -1.44
CA ASP A 243 3.64 1.60 -2.46
C ASP A 243 3.34 0.20 -3.00
N ALA A 244 4.38 -0.54 -3.40
CA ALA A 244 4.23 -1.88 -3.96
C ALA A 244 3.59 -2.85 -2.96
N ILE A 245 3.99 -2.82 -1.69
CA ILE A 245 3.37 -3.66 -0.64
C ILE A 245 1.88 -3.34 -0.52
N GLY A 246 1.51 -2.06 -0.51
CA GLY A 246 0.12 -1.63 -0.47
C GLY A 246 -0.67 -2.06 -1.70
N ASP A 247 -0.11 -1.86 -2.90
CA ASP A 247 -0.72 -2.27 -4.16
C ASP A 247 -0.95 -3.79 -4.24
N LEU A 248 0.00 -4.58 -3.74
CA LEU A 248 -0.11 -6.03 -3.71
C LEU A 248 -1.13 -6.52 -2.68
N TYR A 249 -1.25 -5.82 -1.53
CA TYR A 249 -2.20 -6.18 -0.48
C TYR A 249 -3.67 -5.88 -0.86
N ILE A 250 -3.92 -5.23 -1.98
CA ILE A 250 -5.27 -5.05 -2.55
C ILE A 250 -5.96 -6.39 -2.83
N VAL A 251 -5.22 -7.49 -2.95
CA VAL A 251 -5.81 -8.84 -3.02
C VAL A 251 -6.53 -9.23 -1.71
N GLY A 252 -6.30 -8.50 -0.61
CA GLY A 252 -6.93 -8.73 0.68
C GLY A 252 -6.33 -9.85 1.52
N HIS A 253 -5.22 -10.42 1.08
CA HIS A 253 -4.55 -11.55 1.74
C HIS A 253 -3.02 -11.40 1.63
N PRO A 254 -2.25 -11.90 2.63
CA PRO A 254 -0.80 -11.95 2.51
C PRO A 254 -0.37 -12.89 1.38
N ILE A 255 0.75 -12.54 0.74
CA ILE A 255 1.31 -13.28 -0.39
C ILE A 255 2.54 -14.06 0.08
N ILE A 256 2.61 -15.33 -0.30
CA ILE A 256 3.82 -16.17 -0.19
C ILE A 256 4.47 -16.20 -1.57
N GLY A 257 5.57 -15.45 -1.71
CA GLY A 257 6.27 -15.27 -2.98
C GLY A 257 7.27 -14.14 -2.94
N ALA A 258 8.11 -14.02 -3.96
CA ALA A 258 9.01 -12.90 -4.16
C ALA A 258 8.48 -11.99 -5.27
N PHE A 259 8.35 -10.69 -4.96
CA PHE A 259 8.03 -9.64 -5.91
C PHE A 259 9.31 -8.89 -6.28
N GLU A 260 9.52 -8.69 -7.56
CA GLU A 260 10.66 -7.96 -8.09
C GLU A 260 10.19 -6.98 -9.17
N GLY A 261 10.71 -5.74 -9.13
CA GLY A 261 10.34 -4.73 -10.09
C GLY A 261 11.45 -3.76 -10.45
N TYR A 262 11.44 -3.33 -11.70
CA TYR A 262 12.26 -2.26 -12.24
C TYR A 262 11.36 -1.15 -12.76
N LYS A 263 11.52 0.06 -12.21
CA LYS A 263 10.70 1.25 -12.52
C LYS A 263 9.19 0.96 -12.38
N SER A 264 8.82 0.18 -11.35
CA SER A 264 7.44 -0.19 -11.11
C SER A 264 6.58 1.01 -10.68
N GLY A 265 5.27 0.86 -10.79
CA GLY A 265 4.27 1.81 -10.34
C GLY A 265 2.90 1.15 -10.22
N HIS A 266 1.90 1.88 -9.74
CA HIS A 266 0.58 1.35 -9.41
C HIS A 266 -0.08 0.57 -10.56
N ALA A 267 0.01 1.08 -11.80
CA ALA A 267 -0.59 0.45 -12.97
C ALA A 267 -0.03 -0.96 -13.22
N ILE A 268 1.31 -1.09 -13.28
CA ILE A 268 1.96 -2.37 -13.60
C ILE A 268 1.90 -3.33 -12.42
N ASN A 269 1.91 -2.83 -11.16
CA ASN A 269 1.71 -3.64 -9.96
C ASN A 269 0.31 -4.28 -9.96
N ASN A 270 -0.73 -3.50 -10.24
CA ASN A 270 -2.09 -3.99 -10.33
C ASN A 270 -2.27 -4.94 -11.53
N ALA A 271 -1.64 -4.66 -12.67
CA ALA A 271 -1.66 -5.55 -13.83
C ALA A 271 -1.06 -6.92 -13.52
N LEU A 272 0.06 -6.96 -12.76
CA LEU A 272 0.66 -8.23 -12.33
C LEU A 272 -0.27 -9.00 -11.40
N LEU A 273 -0.89 -8.34 -10.43
CA LEU A 273 -1.82 -8.97 -9.50
C LEU A 273 -3.03 -9.57 -10.25
N ARG A 274 -3.60 -8.83 -11.21
CA ARG A 274 -4.67 -9.33 -12.08
C ARG A 274 -4.20 -10.50 -12.96
N ALA A 275 -2.98 -10.48 -13.48
CA ALA A 275 -2.43 -11.57 -14.28
C ALA A 275 -2.25 -12.85 -13.46
N VAL A 276 -1.79 -12.74 -12.21
CA VAL A 276 -1.74 -13.89 -11.28
C VAL A 276 -3.14 -14.47 -11.08
N LEU A 277 -4.12 -13.63 -10.73
CA LEU A 277 -5.49 -14.08 -10.45
C LEU A 277 -6.22 -14.64 -11.67
N ALA A 278 -5.83 -14.26 -12.88
CA ALA A 278 -6.39 -14.78 -14.14
C ALA A 278 -5.83 -16.17 -14.54
N ASP A 279 -4.74 -16.62 -13.92
CA ASP A 279 -4.10 -17.91 -14.19
C ASP A 279 -4.14 -18.80 -12.95
N GLU A 280 -5.18 -19.61 -12.81
CA GLU A 280 -5.37 -20.52 -11.67
C GLU A 280 -4.21 -21.53 -11.47
N THR A 281 -3.31 -21.67 -12.43
CA THR A 281 -2.12 -22.51 -12.31
C THR A 281 -0.91 -21.74 -11.74
N ALA A 282 -1.02 -20.41 -11.59
CA ALA A 282 0.05 -19.55 -11.10
C ALA A 282 0.07 -19.43 -9.58
N TYR A 283 -1.01 -19.76 -8.91
CA TYR A 283 -1.14 -19.62 -7.46
C TYR A 283 -2.02 -20.70 -6.85
N GLU A 284 -1.96 -20.79 -5.53
CA GLU A 284 -2.92 -21.54 -4.72
C GLU A 284 -3.29 -20.73 -3.46
N TRP A 285 -4.49 -21.01 -2.94
CA TRP A 285 -4.88 -20.53 -1.62
C TRP A 285 -4.49 -21.54 -0.56
N VAL A 286 -3.72 -21.13 0.44
CA VAL A 286 -3.27 -21.98 1.54
C VAL A 286 -3.66 -21.43 2.89
N GLU A 287 -3.89 -22.32 3.84
CA GLU A 287 -4.13 -22.03 5.25
C GLU A 287 -3.17 -22.88 6.07
N PHE A 288 -2.70 -22.34 7.19
CA PHE A 288 -1.80 -23.04 8.09
C PHE A 288 -2.50 -23.26 9.44
N SER A 289 -2.75 -24.52 9.78
CA SER A 289 -3.38 -24.92 11.04
C SER A 289 -2.42 -24.84 12.23
N ASP A 290 -1.13 -24.91 11.96
CA ASP A 290 -0.04 -24.80 12.92
C ASP A 290 1.05 -23.86 12.39
N ASP A 291 1.93 -23.39 13.28
CA ASP A 291 3.00 -22.47 12.93
C ASP A 291 4.25 -23.20 12.38
N GLU A 292 4.33 -24.53 12.47
CA GLU A 292 5.52 -25.28 12.01
C GLU A 292 5.71 -25.21 10.49
N ASN A 293 4.61 -25.11 9.73
CA ASN A 293 4.62 -25.02 8.28
C ASN A 293 4.43 -23.59 7.74
N LEU A 294 4.26 -22.61 8.64
CA LEU A 294 4.13 -21.21 8.27
C LEU A 294 5.50 -20.64 7.91
N PRO A 295 5.68 -19.96 6.76
CA PRO A 295 6.94 -19.31 6.46
C PRO A 295 7.34 -18.30 7.53
N SER A 296 8.64 -18.26 7.88
CA SER A 296 9.18 -17.48 8.99
C SER A 296 8.85 -15.98 8.91
N ALA A 297 8.69 -15.45 7.70
CA ALA A 297 8.26 -14.08 7.45
C ALA A 297 6.97 -13.67 8.19
N PHE A 298 6.07 -14.61 8.45
CA PHE A 298 4.77 -14.34 9.06
C PHE A 298 4.74 -14.63 10.57
N HIS A 299 5.80 -15.18 11.15
CA HIS A 299 5.94 -15.34 12.59
C HIS A 299 6.20 -14.00 13.30
N GLU A 300 6.75 -13.02 12.61
CA GLU A 300 7.19 -11.74 13.16
C GLU A 300 6.16 -10.60 12.95
N LEU A 301 4.89 -10.93 12.66
CA LEU A 301 3.86 -9.90 12.63
C LEU A 301 3.75 -9.19 13.98
N PRO A 302 3.57 -7.85 14.01
CA PRO A 302 3.42 -7.12 15.25
C PRO A 302 2.38 -7.77 16.17
N ALA A 303 2.67 -7.79 17.45
CA ALA A 303 1.78 -8.41 18.45
C ALA A 303 0.38 -7.81 18.39
N ALA A 304 -0.61 -8.67 18.60
CA ALA A 304 -2.00 -8.28 18.72
C ALA A 304 -2.22 -7.50 20.04
#